data_67d96498a54819fe849e4852ee7ec2dd
#
_entry.id   67d96498a54819fe849e4852ee7ec2dd
#
_cell.length_a   1.000
_cell.length_b   1.000
_cell.length_c   1.000
_cell.angle_alpha   90.00
_cell.angle_beta   90.00
_cell.angle_gamma   90.00
#
_symmetry.space_group_name_H-M   'P 1'
#
loop_
_entity.id
_entity.type
_entity.pdbx_description
1 polymer ?
#
loop_
_entity_poly.entity_id
_entity_poly.type
_entity_poly.pdbx_seq_one_letter_code
_entity_poly.pdbx_strand_id
1 'polypeptide(L)'
;MTVSYWQDASGDRTIECDVCVVGAGVVGLYLARLIAGQGRSVVVLEARHVAAGATGRNAGMVLTGSAYYYHQAVATYGRELAHQLWRLSLHNRDIVKGLSQEFGTLWIENGSLLLALDDTEAEDLTRAYDAMCDDDIQCKITYKDPLKRGFTAVVEQPGDAGIHPVKFCEAMSRSMGAQLFEQSEVHAIEPLPGGGVELRSRRVTVRCGMAALCTNAYAPLLHPYFESKVVPTRGQVLRTEPLGTMLFGQMCYCDYGYEYFRQLPDTSILLGGWRHHFREAEVGYEDRVTADIQGGLEGFLLKYFPEAANLRVTHRWSGTMGFSMDGIPLVGSLPDMPNVYFAVGFTGHGLGFGLATAERLAAHMLFGRDLEWLDAHRLEAQQSTTP
;
A
#
# COMPACT_ATOMS: atom_id res chain seq x y z
N MET A 1 -14.67 -11.84 10.50
CA MET A 1 -16.07 -12.37 10.47
C MET A 1 -16.12 -13.66 11.29
N THR A 2 -17.21 -13.94 11.99
CA THR A 2 -17.40 -15.22 12.68
C THR A 2 -17.84 -16.30 11.68
N VAL A 3 -17.38 -17.53 11.90
CA VAL A 3 -17.78 -18.72 11.11
C VAL A 3 -18.59 -19.63 12.03
N SER A 4 -19.77 -20.09 11.59
CA SER A 4 -20.54 -21.05 12.36
C SER A 4 -19.94 -22.44 12.22
N TYR A 5 -20.19 -23.31 13.21
CA TYR A 5 -19.76 -24.70 13.18
C TYR A 5 -20.14 -25.42 11.85
N TRP A 6 -21.32 -25.11 11.34
CA TRP A 6 -21.83 -25.70 10.09
C TRP A 6 -21.15 -25.17 8.82
N GLN A 7 -20.45 -24.06 8.93
CA GLN A 7 -19.73 -23.40 7.83
C GLN A 7 -18.22 -23.64 7.88
N ASP A 8 -17.73 -24.24 8.97
CA ASP A 8 -16.33 -24.59 9.12
C ASP A 8 -16.01 -25.86 8.33
N ALA A 9 -15.57 -25.68 7.11
CA ALA A 9 -15.11 -26.76 6.23
C ALA A 9 -13.59 -27.02 6.34
N SER A 10 -12.89 -26.32 7.26
CA SER A 10 -11.43 -26.43 7.43
C SER A 10 -11.00 -27.77 8.04
N GLY A 11 -11.92 -28.47 8.73
CA GLY A 11 -11.62 -29.73 9.47
C GLY A 11 -11.15 -30.89 8.62
N ASP A 12 -11.44 -30.91 7.32
CA ASP A 12 -11.16 -32.07 6.46
C ASP A 12 -9.77 -32.02 5.79
N ARG A 13 -9.08 -30.88 5.80
CA ARG A 13 -7.78 -30.74 5.15
C ARG A 13 -6.82 -29.94 5.99
N THR A 14 -5.83 -30.63 6.56
CA THR A 14 -4.69 -29.99 7.26
C THR A 14 -3.45 -30.05 6.38
N ILE A 15 -2.73 -28.93 6.31
CA ILE A 15 -1.45 -28.79 5.58
C ILE A 15 -0.39 -28.36 6.60
N GLU A 16 0.79 -28.97 6.49
CA GLU A 16 1.96 -28.56 7.25
C GLU A 16 2.95 -27.82 6.36
N CYS A 17 3.57 -26.76 6.87
CA CYS A 17 4.60 -26.00 6.18
C CYS A 17 5.52 -25.29 7.19
N ASP A 18 6.64 -24.75 6.71
CA ASP A 18 7.53 -23.94 7.55
C ASP A 18 6.90 -22.59 7.89
N VAL A 19 6.30 -21.93 6.87
CA VAL A 19 5.74 -20.58 7.01
C VAL A 19 4.37 -20.49 6.34
N CYS A 20 3.41 -19.88 7.05
CA CYS A 20 2.12 -19.49 6.49
C CYS A 20 2.04 -17.96 6.36
N VAL A 21 1.78 -17.45 5.15
CA VAL A 21 1.55 -16.02 4.89
C VAL A 21 0.06 -15.77 4.72
N VAL A 22 -0.50 -14.81 5.46
CA VAL A 22 -1.91 -14.41 5.37
C VAL A 22 -2.04 -13.12 4.58
N GLY A 23 -2.69 -13.21 3.42
CA GLY A 23 -2.90 -12.13 2.47
C GLY A 23 -2.04 -12.25 1.21
N ALA A 24 -2.70 -12.30 0.04
CA ALA A 24 -2.07 -12.33 -1.28
C ALA A 24 -2.08 -10.96 -1.97
N GLY A 25 -1.81 -9.90 -1.21
CA GLY A 25 -1.43 -8.59 -1.72
C GLY A 25 0.05 -8.55 -2.10
N VAL A 26 0.53 -7.41 -2.57
CA VAL A 26 1.91 -7.22 -3.02
C VAL A 26 2.95 -7.58 -1.95
N VAL A 27 2.69 -7.26 -0.69
CA VAL A 27 3.59 -7.55 0.44
C VAL A 27 3.66 -9.05 0.72
N GLY A 28 2.50 -9.71 0.88
CA GLY A 28 2.44 -11.13 1.22
C GLY A 28 2.98 -12.03 0.12
N LEU A 29 2.68 -11.73 -1.14
CA LEU A 29 3.22 -12.50 -2.28
C LEU A 29 4.74 -12.37 -2.39
N TYR A 30 5.27 -11.16 -2.19
CA TYR A 30 6.71 -10.97 -2.26
C TYR A 30 7.42 -11.60 -1.06
N LEU A 31 6.85 -11.48 0.15
CA LEU A 31 7.34 -12.18 1.34
C LEU A 31 7.38 -13.70 1.13
N ALA A 32 6.30 -14.27 0.59
CA ALA A 32 6.24 -15.71 0.29
C ALA A 32 7.33 -16.13 -0.71
N ARG A 33 7.55 -15.33 -1.76
CA ARG A 33 8.63 -15.55 -2.74
C ARG A 33 10.00 -15.53 -2.09
N LEU A 34 10.29 -14.55 -1.23
CA LEU A 34 11.57 -14.44 -0.53
C LEU A 34 11.83 -15.66 0.37
N ILE A 35 10.84 -16.07 1.15
CA ILE A 35 10.95 -17.19 2.08
C ILE A 35 11.09 -18.53 1.33
N ALA A 36 10.29 -18.73 0.28
CA ALA A 36 10.39 -19.92 -0.56
C ALA A 36 11.74 -19.99 -1.27
N GLY A 37 12.31 -18.87 -1.69
CA GLY A 37 13.65 -18.74 -2.27
C GLY A 37 14.79 -19.16 -1.30
N GLN A 38 14.52 -19.21 0.01
CA GLN A 38 15.42 -19.75 1.04
C GLN A 38 15.20 -21.24 1.31
N GLY A 39 14.46 -21.94 0.45
CA GLY A 39 14.20 -23.38 0.55
C GLY A 39 13.17 -23.76 1.63
N ARG A 40 12.37 -22.81 2.12
CA ARG A 40 11.29 -23.06 3.07
C ARG A 40 10.00 -23.42 2.35
N SER A 41 9.25 -24.35 2.91
CA SER A 41 7.88 -24.63 2.46
C SER A 41 6.94 -23.51 2.90
N VAL A 42 6.20 -22.91 1.93
CA VAL A 42 5.35 -21.75 2.18
C VAL A 42 3.92 -22.01 1.68
N VAL A 43 2.95 -21.67 2.53
CA VAL A 43 1.53 -21.60 2.19
C VAL A 43 1.06 -20.16 2.28
N VAL A 44 0.32 -19.70 1.28
CA VAL A 44 -0.34 -18.38 1.27
C VAL A 44 -1.84 -18.58 1.37
N LEU A 45 -2.47 -17.95 2.37
CA LEU A 45 -3.93 -17.94 2.55
C LEU A 45 -4.48 -16.56 2.17
N GLU A 46 -5.40 -16.52 1.23
CA GLU A 46 -6.05 -15.28 0.78
C GLU A 46 -7.57 -15.40 0.94
N ALA A 47 -8.17 -14.40 1.55
CA ALA A 47 -9.61 -14.39 1.86
C ALA A 47 -10.48 -14.38 0.60
N ARG A 48 -10.04 -13.71 -0.45
CA ARG A 48 -10.79 -13.52 -1.71
C ARG A 48 -10.01 -14.10 -2.91
N HIS A 49 -9.30 -13.25 -3.62
CA HIS A 49 -8.42 -13.60 -4.73
C HIS A 49 -7.16 -12.72 -4.69
N VAL A 50 -6.15 -13.08 -5.44
CA VAL A 50 -4.90 -12.33 -5.55
C VAL A 50 -5.18 -10.84 -5.79
N ALA A 51 -4.49 -9.99 -5.03
CA ALA A 51 -4.60 -8.53 -5.07
C ALA A 51 -6.02 -7.97 -4.82
N ALA A 52 -6.97 -8.71 -4.26
CA ALA A 52 -8.33 -8.24 -4.02
C ALA A 52 -8.45 -7.08 -3.00
N GLY A 53 -7.43 -6.90 -2.15
CA GLY A 53 -7.35 -5.82 -1.18
C GLY A 53 -6.86 -4.50 -1.77
N ALA A 54 -6.26 -3.64 -0.93
CA ALA A 54 -5.74 -2.33 -1.31
C ALA A 54 -4.78 -2.37 -2.51
N THR A 55 -4.05 -3.47 -2.69
CA THR A 55 -3.11 -3.63 -3.80
C THR A 55 -3.77 -3.53 -5.18
N GLY A 56 -4.90 -4.15 -5.39
CA GLY A 56 -5.59 -4.12 -6.69
C GLY A 56 -6.61 -2.98 -6.82
N ARG A 57 -6.76 -2.15 -5.79
CA ARG A 57 -7.75 -1.07 -5.71
C ARG A 57 -7.15 0.33 -5.70
N ASN A 58 -5.82 0.43 -5.80
CA ASN A 58 -5.10 1.70 -5.89
C ASN A 58 -4.94 2.17 -7.36
N ALA A 59 -4.28 3.30 -7.54
CA ALA A 59 -4.03 3.89 -8.87
C ALA A 59 -2.85 3.27 -9.63
N GLY A 60 -2.13 2.31 -9.05
CA GLY A 60 -0.96 1.68 -9.67
C GLY A 60 0.25 2.61 -9.76
N MET A 61 0.41 3.53 -8.83
CA MET A 61 1.54 4.46 -8.77
C MET A 61 2.59 3.91 -7.81
N VAL A 62 3.83 3.81 -8.26
CA VAL A 62 5.02 3.47 -7.48
C VAL A 62 5.80 4.74 -7.26
N LEU A 63 5.54 5.38 -6.14
CA LEU A 63 6.05 6.70 -5.80
C LEU A 63 7.11 6.61 -4.72
N THR A 64 8.07 7.53 -4.78
CA THR A 64 9.09 7.70 -3.76
C THR A 64 8.66 8.71 -2.71
N GLY A 65 9.16 8.55 -1.48
CA GLY A 65 8.79 9.37 -0.34
C GLY A 65 7.66 8.80 0.51
N SER A 66 7.25 9.57 1.51
CA SER A 66 6.19 9.25 2.46
C SER A 66 4.86 9.94 2.08
N ALA A 67 3.85 9.78 2.95
CA ALA A 67 2.56 10.48 2.81
C ALA A 67 2.65 12.00 3.04
N TYR A 68 3.77 12.51 3.52
CA TYR A 68 4.05 13.93 3.75
C TYR A 68 4.97 14.49 2.66
N TYR A 69 4.85 15.75 2.35
CA TYR A 69 5.91 16.46 1.64
C TYR A 69 7.21 16.36 2.41
N TYR A 70 8.36 16.33 1.73
CA TYR A 70 9.62 15.94 2.37
C TYR A 70 9.99 16.83 3.57
N HIS A 71 9.80 18.15 3.49
CA HIS A 71 10.05 19.06 4.63
C HIS A 71 9.12 18.77 5.83
N GLN A 72 7.86 18.34 5.57
CA GLN A 72 6.93 17.94 6.63
C GLN A 72 7.35 16.60 7.24
N ALA A 73 7.85 15.67 6.44
CA ALA A 73 8.42 14.41 6.93
C ALA A 73 9.64 14.68 7.83
N VAL A 74 10.52 15.62 7.43
CA VAL A 74 11.66 16.06 8.24
C VAL A 74 11.20 16.70 9.56
N ALA A 75 10.17 17.53 9.52
CA ALA A 75 9.61 18.14 10.73
C ALA A 75 8.94 17.13 11.67
N THR A 76 8.29 16.11 11.11
CA THR A 76 7.53 15.10 11.87
C THR A 76 8.43 14.01 12.45
N TYR A 77 9.38 13.51 11.67
CA TYR A 77 10.19 12.32 12.01
C TYR A 77 11.64 12.65 12.38
N GLY A 78 12.10 13.87 12.12
CA GLY A 78 13.52 14.22 12.09
C GLY A 78 14.16 13.83 10.74
N ARG A 79 15.25 14.57 10.39
CA ARG A 79 15.92 14.45 9.08
C ARG A 79 16.41 13.02 8.79
N GLU A 80 17.03 12.38 9.78
CA GLU A 80 17.58 11.03 9.61
C GLU A 80 16.50 10.01 9.22
N LEU A 81 15.39 9.98 9.95
CA LEU A 81 14.32 9.02 9.67
C LEU A 81 13.56 9.38 8.38
N ALA A 82 13.37 10.66 8.08
CA ALA A 82 12.78 11.09 6.81
C ALA A 82 13.64 10.62 5.62
N HIS A 83 14.96 10.73 5.73
CA HIS A 83 15.89 10.26 4.70
C HIS A 83 15.92 8.72 4.59
N GLN A 84 15.86 7.99 5.71
CA GLN A 84 15.75 6.53 5.71
C GLN A 84 14.45 6.04 5.05
N LEU A 85 13.31 6.70 5.32
CA LEU A 85 12.03 6.45 4.64
C LEU A 85 12.15 6.69 3.13
N TRP A 86 12.79 7.79 2.74
CA TRP A 86 13.02 8.08 1.33
C TRP A 86 13.84 6.97 0.66
N ARG A 87 14.95 6.57 1.26
CA ARG A 87 15.83 5.50 0.74
C ARG A 87 15.11 4.15 0.67
N LEU A 88 14.26 3.83 1.66
CA LEU A 88 13.43 2.63 1.62
C LEU A 88 12.49 2.63 0.41
N SER A 89 11.87 3.78 0.10
CA SER A 89 10.98 3.89 -1.05
C SER A 89 11.73 3.80 -2.39
N LEU A 90 12.93 4.36 -2.50
CA LEU A 90 13.79 4.17 -3.67
C LEU A 90 14.15 2.71 -3.88
N HIS A 91 14.59 2.02 -2.82
CA HIS A 91 14.89 0.59 -2.89
C HIS A 91 13.67 -0.23 -3.30
N ASN A 92 12.50 0.08 -2.72
CA ASN A 92 11.23 -0.55 -3.10
C ASN A 92 10.90 -0.37 -4.58
N ARG A 93 11.06 0.84 -5.11
CA ARG A 93 10.87 1.15 -6.53
C ARG A 93 11.77 0.28 -7.42
N ASP A 94 13.03 0.15 -7.06
CA ASP A 94 14.01 -0.63 -7.82
C ASP A 94 13.66 -2.12 -7.81
N ILE A 95 13.16 -2.66 -6.68
CA ILE A 95 12.63 -4.02 -6.60
C ILE A 95 11.42 -4.19 -7.54
N VAL A 96 10.44 -3.27 -7.49
CA VAL A 96 9.24 -3.34 -8.35
C VAL A 96 9.63 -3.28 -9.83
N LYS A 97 10.60 -2.41 -10.19
CA LYS A 97 11.14 -2.31 -11.55
C LYS A 97 11.74 -3.63 -12.02
N GLY A 98 12.65 -4.21 -11.22
CA GLY A 98 13.30 -5.48 -11.54
C GLY A 98 12.30 -6.62 -11.73
N LEU A 99 11.33 -6.75 -10.81
CA LEU A 99 10.27 -7.75 -10.91
C LEU A 99 9.33 -7.51 -12.08
N SER A 100 9.00 -6.26 -12.40
CA SER A 100 8.18 -5.94 -13.58
C SER A 100 8.87 -6.37 -14.87
N GLN A 101 10.18 -6.20 -14.96
CA GLN A 101 10.99 -6.67 -16.08
C GLN A 101 11.06 -8.20 -16.13
N GLU A 102 11.30 -8.85 -15.00
CA GLU A 102 11.32 -10.31 -14.88
C GLU A 102 9.99 -10.94 -15.33
N PHE A 103 8.88 -10.35 -14.93
CA PHE A 103 7.54 -10.86 -15.21
C PHE A 103 6.98 -10.42 -16.58
N GLY A 104 7.65 -9.49 -17.27
CA GLY A 104 7.12 -8.89 -18.49
C GLY A 104 5.82 -8.09 -18.25
N THR A 105 5.65 -7.51 -17.05
CA THR A 105 4.49 -6.68 -16.71
C THR A 105 4.75 -5.21 -16.98
N LEU A 106 3.65 -4.43 -17.03
CA LEU A 106 3.72 -3.00 -17.32
C LEU A 106 4.59 -2.25 -16.31
N TRP A 107 5.58 -1.53 -16.80
CA TRP A 107 6.37 -0.54 -16.08
C TRP A 107 6.45 0.74 -16.92
N ILE A 108 5.90 1.84 -16.40
CA ILE A 108 5.89 3.16 -17.06
C ILE A 108 6.65 4.12 -16.16
N GLU A 109 7.90 4.45 -16.53
CA GLU A 109 8.80 5.32 -15.78
C GLU A 109 8.78 6.73 -16.39
N ASN A 110 7.69 7.45 -16.17
CA ASN A 110 7.50 8.81 -16.68
C ASN A 110 7.62 9.88 -15.59
N GLY A 111 8.02 9.50 -14.39
CA GLY A 111 8.09 10.38 -13.24
C GLY A 111 6.72 10.71 -12.63
N SER A 112 6.76 11.51 -11.58
CA SER A 112 5.57 12.08 -10.97
C SER A 112 5.65 13.60 -10.85
N LEU A 113 4.48 14.23 -10.72
CA LEU A 113 4.30 15.66 -10.50
C LEU A 113 3.55 15.86 -9.18
N LEU A 114 4.16 16.56 -8.23
CA LEU A 114 3.46 17.14 -7.10
C LEU A 114 3.00 18.52 -7.54
N LEU A 115 1.70 18.76 -7.54
CA LEU A 115 1.05 19.91 -8.16
C LEU A 115 0.39 20.77 -7.07
N ALA A 116 0.73 22.05 -6.96
CA ALA A 116 0.10 22.96 -6.02
C ALA A 116 -1.19 23.53 -6.60
N LEU A 117 -2.29 23.46 -5.84
CA LEU A 117 -3.59 23.98 -6.21
C LEU A 117 -3.71 25.49 -5.98
N ASP A 118 -2.92 26.01 -5.05
CA ASP A 118 -2.91 27.42 -4.63
C ASP A 118 -1.50 27.87 -4.18
N ASP A 119 -1.39 29.14 -3.81
CA ASP A 119 -0.13 29.73 -3.40
C ASP A 119 0.40 29.16 -2.07
N THR A 120 -0.47 28.75 -1.16
CA THR A 120 -0.08 28.11 0.11
C THR A 120 0.58 26.76 -0.14
N GLU A 121 -0.02 25.93 -0.95
CA GLU A 121 0.59 24.65 -1.33
C GLU A 121 1.86 24.85 -2.17
N ALA A 122 1.93 25.92 -2.99
CA ALA A 122 3.13 26.26 -3.76
C ALA A 122 4.32 26.65 -2.83
N GLU A 123 4.07 27.37 -1.77
CA GLU A 123 5.09 27.66 -0.74
C GLU A 123 5.55 26.38 -0.03
N ASP A 124 4.63 25.45 0.27
CA ASP A 124 4.96 24.15 0.87
C ASP A 124 5.77 23.27 -0.08
N LEU A 125 5.41 23.25 -1.38
CA LEU A 125 6.21 22.54 -2.38
C LEU A 125 7.61 23.15 -2.56
N THR A 126 7.74 24.47 -2.44
CA THR A 126 9.05 25.15 -2.47
C THR A 126 9.90 24.70 -1.28
N ARG A 127 9.34 24.70 -0.05
CA ARG A 127 10.03 24.19 1.13
C ARG A 127 10.39 22.70 1.01
N ALA A 128 9.51 21.90 0.39
CA ALA A 128 9.81 20.50 0.14
C ALA A 128 10.97 20.31 -0.83
N TYR A 129 10.98 21.09 -1.92
CA TYR A 129 12.08 21.10 -2.89
C TYR A 129 13.41 21.47 -2.24
N ASP A 130 13.45 22.55 -1.45
CA ASP A 130 14.67 23.00 -0.77
C ASP A 130 15.19 21.91 0.19
N ALA A 131 14.32 21.31 0.99
CA ALA A 131 14.69 20.21 1.89
C ALA A 131 15.16 18.95 1.13
N MET A 132 14.59 18.66 -0.03
CA MET A 132 15.03 17.57 -0.89
C MET A 132 16.42 17.84 -1.50
N CYS A 133 16.69 19.08 -1.93
CA CYS A 133 18.00 19.49 -2.41
C CYS A 133 19.07 19.39 -1.32
N ASP A 134 18.74 19.78 -0.08
CA ASP A 134 19.63 19.67 1.08
C ASP A 134 20.06 18.23 1.41
N ASP A 135 19.27 17.23 0.98
CA ASP A 135 19.53 15.80 1.18
C ASP A 135 19.91 15.08 -0.13
N ASP A 136 20.37 15.85 -1.15
CA ASP A 136 20.78 15.34 -2.47
C ASP A 136 19.71 14.48 -3.19
N ILE A 137 18.43 14.74 -2.88
CA ILE A 137 17.30 14.06 -3.54
C ILE A 137 17.05 14.67 -4.90
N GLN A 138 17.06 13.85 -5.94
CA GLN A 138 16.88 14.28 -7.31
C GLN A 138 15.43 14.71 -7.58
N CYS A 139 15.20 15.99 -7.75
CA CYS A 139 13.92 16.59 -8.09
C CYS A 139 14.11 17.90 -8.85
N LYS A 140 13.03 18.45 -9.39
CA LYS A 140 13.01 19.78 -10.04
C LYS A 140 11.76 20.53 -9.63
N ILE A 141 11.88 21.85 -9.45
CA ILE A 141 10.73 22.71 -9.24
C ILE A 141 10.51 23.65 -10.42
N THR A 142 9.27 23.91 -10.76
CA THR A 142 8.86 24.93 -11.74
C THR A 142 7.57 25.62 -11.28
N TYR A 143 7.48 26.91 -11.55
CA TYR A 143 6.28 27.72 -11.34
C TYR A 143 5.50 27.93 -12.67
N LYS A 144 5.86 27.15 -13.68
CA LYS A 144 5.12 27.04 -14.94
C LYS A 144 4.44 25.69 -14.97
N ASP A 145 3.13 25.69 -14.97
CA ASP A 145 2.34 24.47 -15.05
C ASP A 145 2.56 23.73 -16.39
N PRO A 146 3.23 22.58 -16.40
CA PRO A 146 3.47 21.82 -17.63
C PRO A 146 2.18 21.22 -18.20
N LEU A 147 1.14 21.06 -17.36
CA LEU A 147 -0.16 20.53 -17.76
C LEU A 147 -1.08 21.64 -18.31
N LYS A 148 -0.76 22.92 -18.08
CA LYS A 148 -1.58 24.10 -18.46
C LYS A 148 -3.01 24.04 -17.89
N ARG A 149 -3.13 23.65 -16.61
CA ARG A 149 -4.40 23.47 -15.90
C ARG A 149 -4.61 24.48 -14.77
N GLY A 150 -3.60 25.34 -14.54
CA GLY A 150 -3.66 26.40 -13.53
C GLY A 150 -3.05 26.01 -12.19
N PHE A 151 -2.17 25.01 -12.15
CA PHE A 151 -1.36 24.70 -10.98
C PHE A 151 -0.28 25.77 -10.77
N THR A 152 -0.10 26.21 -9.53
CA THR A 152 0.75 27.37 -9.20
C THR A 152 2.22 27.02 -9.04
N ALA A 153 2.54 25.80 -8.63
CA ALA A 153 3.90 25.25 -8.59
C ALA A 153 3.87 23.73 -8.84
N VAL A 154 5.00 23.20 -9.30
CA VAL A 154 5.14 21.78 -9.62
C VAL A 154 6.52 21.30 -9.18
N VAL A 155 6.56 20.25 -8.36
CA VAL A 155 7.78 19.49 -8.09
C VAL A 155 7.74 18.20 -8.89
N GLU A 156 8.77 17.99 -9.70
CA GLU A 156 8.94 16.82 -10.56
C GLU A 156 9.89 15.80 -9.90
N GLN A 157 9.47 14.55 -9.80
CA GLN A 157 10.24 13.41 -9.31
C GLN A 157 10.45 12.42 -10.47
N PRO A 158 11.61 12.43 -11.13
CA PRO A 158 11.78 11.76 -12.42
C PRO A 158 11.81 10.23 -12.35
N GLY A 159 12.11 9.67 -11.16
CA GLY A 159 12.26 8.22 -10.98
C GLY A 159 10.98 7.45 -10.70
N ASP A 160 9.88 8.14 -10.47
CA ASP A 160 8.61 7.50 -10.15
C ASP A 160 7.97 6.82 -11.36
N ALA A 161 7.15 5.80 -11.08
CA ALA A 161 6.63 4.94 -12.13
C ALA A 161 5.19 4.46 -11.89
N GLY A 162 4.59 3.93 -12.93
CA GLY A 162 3.28 3.31 -12.88
C GLY A 162 3.28 1.86 -13.30
N ILE A 163 2.47 1.04 -12.64
CA ILE A 163 2.28 -0.38 -12.96
C ILE A 163 0.79 -0.71 -13.13
N HIS A 164 0.52 -1.95 -13.55
CA HIS A 164 -0.79 -2.57 -13.41
C HIS A 164 -0.74 -3.54 -12.21
N PRO A 165 -1.21 -3.13 -11.01
CA PRO A 165 -0.91 -3.84 -9.77
C PRO A 165 -1.48 -5.26 -9.73
N VAL A 166 -2.66 -5.51 -10.31
CA VAL A 166 -3.25 -6.86 -10.35
C VAL A 166 -2.41 -7.78 -11.23
N LYS A 167 -2.07 -7.39 -12.46
CA LYS A 167 -1.23 -8.20 -13.36
C LYS A 167 0.16 -8.48 -12.78
N PHE A 168 0.72 -7.51 -12.08
CA PHE A 168 1.99 -7.66 -11.37
C PHE A 168 1.88 -8.74 -10.28
N CYS A 169 0.86 -8.68 -9.42
CA CYS A 169 0.63 -9.68 -8.37
C CYS A 169 0.28 -11.07 -8.93
N GLU A 170 -0.53 -11.16 -9.99
CA GLU A 170 -0.83 -12.42 -10.66
C GLU A 170 0.43 -13.08 -11.25
N ALA A 171 1.34 -12.30 -11.83
CA ALA A 171 2.61 -12.81 -12.32
C ALA A 171 3.49 -13.30 -11.16
N MET A 172 3.58 -12.52 -10.08
CA MET A 172 4.33 -12.90 -8.88
C MET A 172 3.76 -14.18 -8.24
N SER A 173 2.44 -14.32 -8.14
CA SER A 173 1.81 -15.50 -7.53
C SER A 173 2.13 -16.80 -8.28
N ARG A 174 2.31 -16.74 -9.61
CA ARG A 174 2.70 -17.89 -10.43
C ARG A 174 4.17 -18.29 -10.26
N SER A 175 5.03 -17.38 -9.81
CA SER A 175 6.48 -17.58 -9.71
C SER A 175 7.02 -17.56 -8.28
N MET A 176 6.18 -17.42 -7.26
CA MET A 176 6.62 -17.26 -5.87
C MET A 176 7.15 -18.55 -5.21
N GLY A 177 6.93 -19.73 -5.79
CA GLY A 177 7.40 -20.99 -5.22
C GLY A 177 6.64 -21.44 -3.97
N ALA A 178 5.43 -20.94 -3.75
CA ALA A 178 4.57 -21.24 -2.60
C ALA A 178 3.20 -21.77 -3.04
N GLN A 179 2.51 -22.50 -2.15
CA GLN A 179 1.15 -22.93 -2.39
C GLN A 179 0.18 -21.79 -2.05
N LEU A 180 -0.73 -21.46 -2.95
CA LEU A 180 -1.74 -20.41 -2.75
C LEU A 180 -3.15 -21.03 -2.61
N PHE A 181 -3.86 -20.59 -1.57
CA PHE A 181 -5.27 -20.92 -1.35
C PHE A 181 -6.08 -19.62 -1.32
N GLU A 182 -6.75 -19.34 -2.42
CA GLU A 182 -7.76 -18.30 -2.52
C GLU A 182 -9.08 -18.74 -1.87
N GLN A 183 -9.99 -17.79 -1.58
CA GLN A 183 -11.25 -18.04 -0.89
C GLN A 183 -11.06 -18.72 0.48
N SER A 184 -9.92 -18.42 1.12
CA SER A 184 -9.44 -19.05 2.35
C SER A 184 -9.24 -18.00 3.44
N GLU A 185 -10.33 -17.31 3.80
CA GLU A 185 -10.33 -16.32 4.89
C GLU A 185 -9.94 -16.98 6.21
N VAL A 186 -8.85 -16.49 6.81
CA VAL A 186 -8.40 -16.92 8.13
C VAL A 186 -9.32 -16.31 9.19
N HIS A 187 -9.84 -17.16 10.08
CA HIS A 187 -10.75 -16.76 11.15
C HIS A 187 -10.28 -17.15 12.56
N ALA A 188 -9.23 -17.97 12.66
CA ALA A 188 -8.59 -18.29 13.92
C ALA A 188 -7.08 -18.49 13.73
N ILE A 189 -6.30 -18.03 14.72
CA ILE A 189 -4.85 -18.18 14.82
C ILE A 189 -4.58 -18.63 16.25
N GLU A 190 -3.99 -19.82 16.41
CA GLU A 190 -3.79 -20.43 17.72
C GLU A 190 -2.37 -20.98 17.87
N PRO A 191 -1.71 -20.79 19.03
CA PRO A 191 -0.40 -21.40 19.26
C PRO A 191 -0.52 -22.93 19.37
N LEU A 192 0.46 -23.65 18.81
CA LEU A 192 0.51 -25.10 18.94
C LEU A 192 1.30 -25.51 20.19
N PRO A 193 0.87 -26.60 20.89
CA PRO A 193 1.69 -27.22 21.93
C PRO A 193 3.05 -27.65 21.37
N GLY A 194 4.13 -27.21 21.99
CA GLY A 194 5.51 -27.50 21.53
C GLY A 194 6.09 -26.50 20.54
N GLY A 195 5.36 -25.43 20.24
CA GLY A 195 5.77 -24.35 19.34
C GLY A 195 5.09 -24.39 17.97
N GLY A 196 5.14 -23.27 17.25
CA GLY A 196 4.44 -23.11 15.99
C GLY A 196 3.03 -22.56 16.14
N VAL A 197 2.30 -22.51 15.04
CA VAL A 197 1.01 -21.83 14.92
C VAL A 197 0.06 -22.66 14.06
N GLU A 198 -1.21 -22.76 14.50
CA GLU A 198 -2.31 -23.26 13.67
C GLU A 198 -3.17 -22.10 13.18
N LEU A 199 -3.38 -22.04 11.86
CA LEU A 199 -4.27 -21.09 11.23
C LEU A 199 -5.46 -21.86 10.64
N ARG A 200 -6.66 -21.49 11.06
CA ARG A 200 -7.89 -22.02 10.48
C ARG A 200 -8.50 -21.05 9.47
N SER A 201 -8.70 -21.54 8.28
CA SER A 201 -9.38 -20.80 7.23
C SER A 201 -10.64 -21.55 6.77
N ARG A 202 -11.43 -20.93 5.91
CA ARG A 202 -12.67 -21.57 5.40
C ARG A 202 -12.44 -22.88 4.65
N ARG A 203 -11.26 -23.10 4.07
CA ARG A 203 -10.99 -24.23 3.18
C ARG A 203 -9.93 -25.19 3.69
N VAL A 204 -9.06 -24.74 4.57
CA VAL A 204 -7.90 -25.49 4.99
C VAL A 204 -7.42 -25.02 6.35
N THR A 205 -6.97 -25.94 7.17
CA THR A 205 -6.18 -25.67 8.36
C THR A 205 -4.71 -25.77 8.00
N VAL A 206 -3.90 -24.77 8.41
CA VAL A 206 -2.45 -24.77 8.19
C VAL A 206 -1.74 -24.82 9.54
N ARG A 207 -0.83 -25.79 9.70
CA ARG A 207 0.11 -25.88 10.84
C ARG A 207 1.50 -25.50 10.36
N CYS A 208 2.10 -24.52 11.00
CA CYS A 208 3.40 -24.00 10.58
C CYS A 208 4.29 -23.62 11.75
N GLY A 209 5.60 -23.51 11.48
CA GLY A 209 6.55 -23.01 12.46
C GLY A 209 6.39 -21.51 12.71
N MET A 210 6.08 -20.75 11.68
CA MET A 210 5.90 -19.30 11.71
C MET A 210 4.70 -18.88 10.85
N ALA A 211 4.01 -17.80 11.24
CA ALA A 211 3.00 -17.15 10.41
C ALA A 211 3.36 -15.69 10.16
N ALA A 212 2.92 -15.11 9.01
CA ALA A 212 3.10 -13.69 8.71
C ALA A 212 1.79 -13.06 8.26
N LEU A 213 1.31 -12.04 8.99
CA LEU A 213 0.09 -11.30 8.67
C LEU A 213 0.42 -10.13 7.75
N CYS A 214 0.07 -10.25 6.47
CA CYS A 214 0.20 -9.20 5.46
C CYS A 214 -1.17 -8.64 5.06
N THR A 215 -2.05 -8.47 6.04
CA THR A 215 -3.47 -8.17 5.89
C THR A 215 -3.80 -6.68 5.95
N ASN A 216 -2.79 -5.82 6.14
CA ASN A 216 -2.89 -4.36 6.16
C ASN A 216 -4.07 -3.87 7.02
N ALA A 217 -5.05 -3.19 6.41
CA ALA A 217 -6.23 -2.65 7.09
C ALA A 217 -7.07 -3.70 7.85
N TYR A 218 -7.00 -4.97 7.45
CA TYR A 218 -7.80 -6.05 8.04
C TYR A 218 -7.11 -6.73 9.23
N ALA A 219 -5.90 -6.32 9.60
CA ALA A 219 -5.18 -6.86 10.76
C ALA A 219 -5.96 -6.73 12.08
N PRO A 220 -6.68 -5.63 12.38
CA PRO A 220 -7.52 -5.53 13.59
C PRO A 220 -8.64 -6.57 13.67
N LEU A 221 -9.09 -7.13 12.54
CA LEU A 221 -10.10 -8.18 12.53
C LEU A 221 -9.54 -9.57 12.89
N LEU A 222 -8.21 -9.70 12.87
CA LEU A 222 -7.51 -10.97 13.17
C LEU A 222 -6.92 -10.99 14.57
N HIS A 223 -6.48 -9.83 15.09
CA HIS A 223 -5.85 -9.78 16.40
C HIS A 223 -6.03 -8.41 17.07
N PRO A 224 -6.41 -8.37 18.38
CA PRO A 224 -6.65 -7.11 19.12
C PRO A 224 -5.46 -6.17 19.20
N TYR A 225 -4.23 -6.69 19.10
CA TYR A 225 -2.99 -5.90 19.09
C TYR A 225 -3.04 -4.71 18.11
N PHE A 226 -3.75 -4.86 17.00
CA PHE A 226 -3.81 -3.86 15.94
C PHE A 226 -4.93 -2.83 16.10
N GLU A 227 -5.91 -3.04 17.00
CA GLU A 227 -7.10 -2.19 17.13
C GLU A 227 -6.78 -0.71 17.40
N SER A 228 -5.75 -0.45 18.23
CA SER A 228 -5.29 0.90 18.52
C SER A 228 -4.16 1.40 17.61
N LYS A 229 -3.68 0.58 16.68
CA LYS A 229 -2.48 0.86 15.88
C LYS A 229 -2.76 1.04 14.39
N VAL A 230 -3.84 0.46 13.88
CA VAL A 230 -4.20 0.50 12.45
C VAL A 230 -5.64 0.96 12.26
N VAL A 231 -5.82 2.09 11.61
CA VAL A 231 -7.13 2.65 11.29
C VAL A 231 -7.50 2.28 9.86
N PRO A 232 -8.57 1.49 9.64
CA PRO A 232 -9.07 1.19 8.31
C PRO A 232 -9.71 2.44 7.71
N THR A 233 -9.20 2.89 6.57
CA THR A 233 -9.70 4.10 5.89
C THR A 233 -9.94 3.82 4.42
N ARG A 234 -11.14 4.10 3.96
CA ARG A 234 -11.54 3.90 2.57
C ARG A 234 -11.03 5.04 1.70
N GLY A 235 -10.49 4.71 0.53
CA GLY A 235 -10.26 5.62 -0.58
C GLY A 235 -11.18 5.26 -1.74
N GLN A 236 -11.58 6.24 -2.55
CA GLN A 236 -12.43 6.03 -3.70
C GLN A 236 -11.76 6.53 -4.97
N VAL A 237 -12.06 5.85 -6.07
CA VAL A 237 -11.43 6.08 -7.38
C VAL A 237 -12.50 6.01 -8.46
N LEU A 238 -12.32 6.78 -9.53
CA LEU A 238 -13.07 6.67 -10.77
C LEU A 238 -12.12 6.47 -11.97
N ARG A 239 -12.65 5.92 -13.05
CA ARG A 239 -11.99 5.82 -14.34
C ARG A 239 -12.96 6.23 -15.45
N THR A 240 -12.49 7.06 -16.39
CA THR A 240 -13.27 7.51 -17.55
C THR A 240 -13.21 6.53 -18.72
N GLU A 241 -14.03 6.77 -19.73
CA GLU A 241 -13.78 6.28 -21.08
C GLU A 241 -12.44 6.82 -21.60
N PRO A 242 -11.81 6.18 -22.62
CA PRO A 242 -10.65 6.72 -23.27
C PRO A 242 -10.91 8.10 -23.88
N LEU A 243 -9.99 9.04 -23.64
CA LEU A 243 -10.06 10.40 -24.20
C LEU A 243 -9.69 10.45 -25.68
N GLY A 244 -8.98 9.42 -26.17
CA GLY A 244 -8.47 9.37 -27.54
C GLY A 244 -7.16 10.11 -27.75
N THR A 245 -6.69 10.87 -26.76
CA THR A 245 -5.39 11.56 -26.78
C THR A 245 -4.73 11.53 -25.42
N MET A 246 -3.39 11.47 -25.38
CA MET A 246 -2.61 11.58 -24.17
C MET A 246 -2.38 13.05 -23.86
N LEU A 247 -2.88 13.52 -22.72
CA LEU A 247 -2.69 14.89 -22.23
C LEU A 247 -1.41 15.02 -21.40
N PHE A 248 -1.09 13.99 -20.64
CA PHE A 248 0.10 13.90 -19.77
C PHE A 248 0.50 12.45 -19.56
N GLY A 249 1.78 12.21 -19.27
CA GLY A 249 2.30 10.86 -19.07
C GLY A 249 2.67 10.54 -17.62
N GLN A 250 2.82 11.58 -16.79
CA GLN A 250 3.28 11.44 -15.41
C GLN A 250 2.16 11.00 -14.47
N MET A 251 2.53 10.44 -13.31
CA MET A 251 1.66 10.29 -12.16
C MET A 251 1.54 11.63 -11.46
N CYS A 252 0.35 12.04 -11.06
CA CYS A 252 0.10 13.35 -10.48
C CYS A 252 -0.51 13.25 -9.09
N TYR A 253 -0.02 14.09 -8.18
CA TYR A 253 -0.57 14.32 -6.86
C TYR A 253 -0.79 15.82 -6.65
N CYS A 254 -1.89 16.19 -5.99
CA CYS A 254 -2.17 17.56 -5.54
C CYS A 254 -2.96 17.54 -4.24
N ASP A 255 -3.22 18.71 -3.67
CA ASP A 255 -3.86 18.86 -2.37
C ASP A 255 -3.20 17.97 -1.29
N TYR A 256 -1.87 18.14 -1.14
CA TYR A 256 -1.08 17.34 -0.19
C TYR A 256 -1.21 15.81 -0.38
N GLY A 257 -1.45 15.37 -1.62
CA GLY A 257 -1.60 13.96 -1.98
C GLY A 257 -3.02 13.40 -1.75
N TYR A 258 -3.97 14.25 -1.37
CA TYR A 258 -5.36 13.82 -1.24
C TYR A 258 -6.03 13.57 -2.58
N GLU A 259 -5.70 14.33 -3.63
CA GLU A 259 -6.08 14.04 -5.01
C GLU A 259 -4.90 13.47 -5.77
N TYR A 260 -5.14 12.36 -6.44
CA TYR A 260 -4.14 11.68 -7.26
C TYR A 260 -4.75 11.18 -8.57
N PHE A 261 -4.02 11.38 -9.65
CA PHE A 261 -4.51 11.00 -10.96
C PHE A 261 -3.37 10.61 -11.91
N ARG A 262 -3.72 9.80 -12.88
CA ARG A 262 -2.86 9.44 -14.00
C ARG A 262 -3.69 9.18 -15.25
N GLN A 263 -3.08 9.33 -16.41
CA GLN A 263 -3.67 8.86 -17.66
C GLN A 263 -3.09 7.47 -17.99
N LEU A 264 -3.98 6.51 -18.28
CA LEU A 264 -3.59 5.15 -18.61
C LEU A 264 -3.16 5.03 -20.07
N PRO A 265 -2.46 3.95 -20.47
CA PRO A 265 -2.03 3.76 -21.87
C PRO A 265 -3.16 3.79 -22.91
N ASP A 266 -4.38 3.45 -22.52
CA ASP A 266 -5.58 3.55 -23.35
C ASP A 266 -6.19 4.96 -23.40
N THR A 267 -5.49 5.94 -22.83
CA THR A 267 -5.87 7.35 -22.71
C THR A 267 -7.00 7.65 -21.73
N SER A 268 -7.56 6.68 -21.03
CA SER A 268 -8.54 6.93 -19.96
C SER A 268 -7.87 7.62 -18.76
N ILE A 269 -8.59 8.49 -18.07
CA ILE A 269 -8.12 9.14 -16.83
C ILE A 269 -8.59 8.32 -15.66
N LEU A 270 -7.65 8.00 -14.75
CA LEU A 270 -7.87 7.41 -13.46
C LEU A 270 -7.63 8.50 -12.42
N LEU A 271 -8.63 8.74 -11.56
CA LEU A 271 -8.61 9.80 -10.54
C LEU A 271 -9.16 9.23 -9.23
N GLY A 272 -8.45 9.46 -8.14
CA GLY A 272 -8.90 9.12 -6.79
C GLY A 272 -8.62 10.24 -5.81
N GLY A 273 -9.28 10.18 -4.65
CA GLY A 273 -9.09 11.19 -3.61
C GLY A 273 -10.38 11.64 -2.93
N TRP A 274 -10.48 12.94 -2.61
CA TRP A 274 -11.62 13.66 -2.03
C TRP A 274 -12.01 13.20 -0.62
N ARG A 275 -11.34 12.17 -0.04
CA ARG A 275 -11.69 11.59 1.27
C ARG A 275 -11.46 12.55 2.45
N HIS A 276 -10.58 13.53 2.30
CA HIS A 276 -10.25 14.48 3.37
C HIS A 276 -11.43 15.40 3.73
N HIS A 277 -12.39 15.59 2.81
CA HIS A 277 -13.65 16.29 3.08
C HIS A 277 -14.66 15.46 3.89
N PHE A 278 -14.46 14.13 3.99
CA PHE A 278 -15.40 13.18 4.62
C PHE A 278 -14.67 12.14 5.50
N ARG A 279 -13.61 12.56 6.21
CA ARG A 279 -12.68 11.67 6.91
C ARG A 279 -13.36 10.65 7.81
N GLU A 280 -14.29 11.07 8.64
CA GLU A 280 -14.99 10.19 9.59
C GLU A 280 -15.87 9.16 8.88
N ALA A 281 -16.55 9.56 7.81
CA ALA A 281 -17.43 8.69 7.03
C ALA A 281 -16.66 7.64 6.21
N GLU A 282 -15.37 7.88 5.97
CA GLU A 282 -14.50 6.98 5.24
C GLU A 282 -13.71 6.01 6.16
N VAL A 283 -13.89 6.08 7.48
CA VAL A 283 -13.33 5.07 8.41
C VAL A 283 -14.21 3.82 8.41
N GLY A 284 -13.58 2.65 8.21
CA GLY A 284 -14.27 1.35 8.25
C GLY A 284 -13.92 0.42 7.09
N TYR A 285 -14.65 -0.68 7.01
CA TYR A 285 -14.38 -1.80 6.08
C TYR A 285 -15.39 -1.90 4.92
N GLU A 286 -16.36 -1.01 4.87
CA GLU A 286 -17.40 -1.08 3.84
C GLU A 286 -16.82 -0.89 2.42
N ASP A 287 -17.07 -1.85 1.55
CA ASP A 287 -16.70 -1.78 0.13
C ASP A 287 -17.85 -1.11 -0.66
N ARG A 288 -17.89 0.21 -0.60
CA ARG A 288 -18.89 1.02 -1.32
C ARG A 288 -18.31 2.36 -1.79
N VAL A 289 -18.88 2.91 -2.83
CA VAL A 289 -18.67 4.29 -3.25
C VAL A 289 -19.81 5.18 -2.72
N THR A 290 -19.52 6.45 -2.49
CA THR A 290 -20.48 7.43 -2.01
C THR A 290 -20.68 8.55 -3.03
N ALA A 291 -21.90 9.09 -3.11
CA ALA A 291 -22.23 10.13 -4.07
C ALA A 291 -21.40 11.41 -3.83
N ASP A 292 -21.16 11.76 -2.57
CA ASP A 292 -20.42 12.97 -2.20
C ASP A 292 -18.96 12.92 -2.70
N ILE A 293 -18.25 11.81 -2.44
CA ILE A 293 -16.87 11.66 -2.90
C ILE A 293 -16.82 11.54 -4.43
N GLN A 294 -17.68 10.73 -5.03
CA GLN A 294 -17.71 10.59 -6.48
C GLN A 294 -18.07 11.89 -7.19
N GLY A 295 -19.00 12.68 -6.64
CA GLY A 295 -19.35 14.01 -7.14
C GLY A 295 -18.19 15.00 -7.03
N GLY A 296 -17.44 14.96 -5.93
CA GLY A 296 -16.24 15.77 -5.75
C GLY A 296 -15.14 15.41 -6.76
N LEU A 297 -14.89 14.11 -6.98
CA LEU A 297 -13.94 13.65 -8.00
C LEU A 297 -14.37 14.05 -9.42
N GLU A 298 -15.65 13.96 -9.76
CA GLU A 298 -16.16 14.45 -11.05
C GLU A 298 -16.00 15.96 -11.20
N GLY A 299 -16.30 16.73 -10.14
CA GLY A 299 -16.09 18.17 -10.11
C GLY A 299 -14.62 18.53 -10.35
N PHE A 300 -13.71 17.83 -9.68
CA PHE A 300 -12.25 17.99 -9.89
C PHE A 300 -11.87 17.65 -11.34
N LEU A 301 -12.34 16.50 -11.84
CA LEU A 301 -12.08 16.08 -13.22
C LEU A 301 -12.50 17.15 -14.23
N LEU A 302 -13.71 17.68 -14.12
CA LEU A 302 -14.22 18.67 -15.05
C LEU A 302 -13.52 20.02 -14.92
N LYS A 303 -13.11 20.40 -13.72
CA LYS A 303 -12.36 21.64 -13.47
C LYS A 303 -10.99 21.63 -14.16
N TYR A 304 -10.25 20.54 -14.03
CA TYR A 304 -8.87 20.45 -14.50
C TYR A 304 -8.73 19.78 -15.88
N PHE A 305 -9.70 18.99 -16.29
CA PHE A 305 -9.71 18.26 -17.56
C PHE A 305 -11.05 18.44 -18.29
N PRO A 306 -11.36 19.67 -18.78
CA PRO A 306 -12.63 19.94 -19.47
C PRO A 306 -12.82 19.07 -20.71
N GLU A 307 -11.76 18.52 -21.29
CA GLU A 307 -11.81 17.56 -22.38
C GLU A 307 -12.57 16.27 -22.01
N ALA A 308 -12.68 15.97 -20.73
CA ALA A 308 -13.43 14.83 -20.22
C ALA A 308 -14.94 15.10 -20.04
N ALA A 309 -15.43 16.32 -20.32
CA ALA A 309 -16.82 16.71 -20.04
C ALA A 309 -17.88 15.80 -20.71
N ASN A 310 -17.57 15.21 -21.85
CA ASN A 310 -18.49 14.33 -22.58
C ASN A 310 -18.17 12.83 -22.39
N LEU A 311 -17.19 12.48 -21.52
CA LEU A 311 -16.82 11.12 -21.25
C LEU A 311 -17.65 10.54 -20.11
N ARG A 312 -18.08 9.30 -20.27
CA ARG A 312 -18.70 8.56 -19.17
C ARG A 312 -17.63 8.05 -18.19
N VAL A 313 -17.96 8.04 -16.92
CA VAL A 313 -17.20 7.29 -15.94
C VAL A 313 -17.57 5.81 -16.06
N THR A 314 -16.61 4.99 -16.48
CA THR A 314 -16.81 3.57 -16.77
C THR A 314 -16.72 2.70 -15.53
N HIS A 315 -15.89 3.10 -14.55
CA HIS A 315 -15.67 2.35 -13.33
C HIS A 315 -15.60 3.30 -12.14
N ARG A 316 -16.19 2.85 -11.03
CA ARG A 316 -16.09 3.47 -9.70
C ARG A 316 -15.84 2.36 -8.71
N TRP A 317 -14.87 2.54 -7.85
CA TRP A 317 -14.57 1.56 -6.80
C TRP A 317 -14.02 2.21 -5.56
N SER A 318 -14.00 1.46 -4.48
CA SER A 318 -13.34 1.85 -3.24
C SER A 318 -12.29 0.83 -2.84
N GLY A 319 -11.38 1.21 -1.96
CA GLY A 319 -10.38 0.32 -1.39
C GLY A 319 -10.04 0.74 0.03
N THR A 320 -10.00 -0.22 0.96
CA THR A 320 -9.66 0.05 2.36
C THR A 320 -8.16 -0.01 2.56
N MET A 321 -7.59 1.09 3.01
CA MET A 321 -6.18 1.26 3.36
C MET A 321 -6.01 1.16 4.88
N GLY A 322 -4.91 0.59 5.37
CA GLY A 322 -4.53 0.61 6.77
C GLY A 322 -3.65 1.82 7.05
N PHE A 323 -4.09 2.71 7.91
CA PHE A 323 -3.30 3.84 8.39
C PHE A 323 -2.73 3.50 9.75
N SER A 324 -1.40 3.51 9.88
CA SER A 324 -0.73 3.44 11.18
C SER A 324 -0.86 4.77 11.91
N MET A 325 -0.71 4.75 13.22
CA MET A 325 -0.88 5.97 14.05
C MET A 325 0.17 7.03 13.79
N ASP A 326 1.36 6.65 13.35
CA ASP A 326 2.49 7.54 13.07
C ASP A 326 2.82 7.67 11.57
N GLY A 327 2.05 7.04 10.69
CA GLY A 327 2.26 7.10 9.24
C GLY A 327 3.33 6.16 8.69
N ILE A 328 4.06 5.44 9.55
CA ILE A 328 5.14 4.52 9.17
C ILE A 328 4.62 3.07 9.19
N PRO A 329 5.00 2.21 8.24
CA PRO A 329 4.61 0.80 8.26
C PRO A 329 4.94 0.10 9.59
N LEU A 330 4.05 -0.74 10.08
CA LEU A 330 4.23 -1.52 11.29
C LEU A 330 4.74 -2.91 10.93
N VAL A 331 5.92 -3.25 11.43
CA VAL A 331 6.58 -4.54 11.21
C VAL A 331 6.98 -5.12 12.55
N GLY A 332 6.87 -6.43 12.74
CA GLY A 332 7.25 -7.08 14.00
C GLY A 332 6.63 -8.43 14.19
N SER A 333 6.58 -8.88 15.44
CA SER A 333 5.86 -10.08 15.89
C SER A 333 4.82 -9.71 16.95
N LEU A 334 3.79 -10.55 17.09
CA LEU A 334 2.79 -10.35 18.15
C LEU A 334 3.42 -10.63 19.51
N PRO A 335 3.19 -9.78 20.53
CA PRO A 335 3.81 -9.95 21.86
C PRO A 335 3.42 -11.27 22.56
N ASP A 336 2.19 -11.70 22.37
CA ASP A 336 1.62 -12.93 22.95
C ASP A 336 1.80 -14.16 22.06
N MET A 337 2.15 -13.97 20.78
CA MET A 337 2.43 -15.03 19.82
C MET A 337 3.70 -14.69 19.00
N PRO A 338 4.91 -14.88 19.56
CA PRO A 338 6.16 -14.41 18.93
C PRO A 338 6.49 -15.11 17.60
N ASN A 339 5.83 -16.23 17.28
CA ASN A 339 5.94 -16.91 15.99
C ASN A 339 4.95 -16.36 14.93
N VAL A 340 4.12 -15.36 15.29
CA VAL A 340 3.22 -14.67 14.37
C VAL A 340 3.77 -13.27 14.11
N TYR A 341 4.29 -13.09 12.90
CA TYR A 341 4.89 -11.86 12.41
C TYR A 341 3.89 -11.04 11.62
N PHE A 342 4.19 -9.77 11.35
CA PHE A 342 3.32 -8.93 10.56
C PHE A 342 4.05 -7.80 9.81
N ALA A 343 3.44 -7.36 8.70
CA ALA A 343 3.74 -6.11 8.00
C ALA A 343 2.42 -5.47 7.55
N VAL A 344 2.00 -4.40 8.23
CA VAL A 344 0.68 -3.76 8.08
C VAL A 344 0.77 -2.24 8.25
N GLY A 345 -0.32 -1.50 8.02
CA GLY A 345 -0.38 -0.07 8.33
C GLY A 345 0.43 0.81 7.38
N PHE A 346 0.34 0.60 6.06
CA PHE A 346 1.14 1.30 5.06
C PHE A 346 0.68 2.72 4.72
N THR A 347 -0.34 3.25 5.37
CA THR A 347 -0.80 4.65 5.29
C THR A 347 -0.97 5.15 3.84
N GLY A 348 -1.61 4.33 2.98
CA GLY A 348 -1.82 4.64 1.57
C GLY A 348 -0.62 4.39 0.64
N HIS A 349 0.59 4.19 1.17
CA HIS A 349 1.84 4.08 0.40
C HIS A 349 2.35 2.63 0.23
N GLY A 350 1.47 1.64 0.25
CA GLY A 350 1.87 0.22 0.16
C GLY A 350 2.62 -0.17 -1.11
N LEU A 351 2.38 0.47 -2.25
CA LEU A 351 3.20 0.28 -3.46
C LEU A 351 4.55 1.00 -3.40
N GLY A 352 4.69 2.04 -2.60
CA GLY A 352 5.95 2.77 -2.39
C GLY A 352 6.90 2.10 -1.40
N PHE A 353 6.39 1.25 -0.47
CA PHE A 353 7.19 0.68 0.61
C PHE A 353 7.11 -0.85 0.73
N GLY A 354 6.08 -1.47 0.17
CA GLY A 354 5.64 -2.81 0.56
C GLY A 354 6.67 -3.91 0.33
N LEU A 355 7.38 -3.90 -0.80
CA LEU A 355 8.33 -4.95 -1.13
C LEU A 355 9.62 -4.82 -0.29
N ALA A 356 10.16 -3.62 -0.16
CA ALA A 356 11.32 -3.38 0.69
C ALA A 356 11.03 -3.67 2.17
N THR A 357 9.80 -3.38 2.63
CA THR A 357 9.34 -3.77 3.97
C THR A 357 9.24 -5.29 4.12
N ALA A 358 8.79 -6.00 3.08
CA ALA A 358 8.75 -7.47 3.08
C ALA A 358 10.16 -8.08 3.15
N GLU A 359 11.18 -7.47 2.54
CA GLU A 359 12.58 -7.90 2.70
C GLU A 359 13.06 -7.76 4.14
N ARG A 360 12.75 -6.63 4.79
CA ARG A 360 13.08 -6.42 6.21
C ARG A 360 12.39 -7.45 7.10
N LEU A 361 11.10 -7.71 6.86
CA LEU A 361 10.36 -8.74 7.59
C LEU A 361 10.94 -10.13 7.35
N ALA A 362 11.25 -10.53 6.12
CA ALA A 362 11.85 -11.81 5.80
C ALA A 362 13.20 -12.00 6.51
N ALA A 363 14.04 -10.97 6.50
CA ALA A 363 15.34 -10.99 7.19
C ALA A 363 15.18 -11.11 8.72
N HIS A 364 14.18 -10.46 9.30
CA HIS A 364 13.85 -10.58 10.71
C HIS A 364 13.36 -12.00 11.05
N MET A 365 12.38 -12.52 10.30
CA MET A 365 11.81 -13.85 10.50
C MET A 365 12.86 -14.98 10.40
N LEU A 366 13.73 -14.91 9.41
CA LEU A 366 14.63 -16.02 9.09
C LEU A 366 15.99 -15.94 9.78
N PHE A 367 16.45 -14.72 10.10
CA PHE A 367 17.82 -14.48 10.56
C PHE A 367 17.89 -13.61 11.82
N GLY A 368 16.76 -13.21 12.40
CA GLY A 368 16.70 -12.36 13.60
C GLY A 368 17.29 -10.95 13.38
N ARG A 369 17.28 -10.43 12.15
CA ARG A 369 17.79 -9.09 11.86
C ARG A 369 16.91 -8.03 12.52
N ASP A 370 17.54 -6.99 13.05
CA ASP A 370 16.84 -5.86 13.67
C ASP A 370 15.95 -5.15 12.66
N LEU A 371 14.75 -4.78 13.08
CA LEU A 371 13.78 -4.00 12.29
C LEU A 371 14.02 -2.50 12.42
N GLU A 372 14.82 -2.09 13.41
CA GLU A 372 15.14 -0.68 13.66
C GLU A 372 13.85 0.15 13.83
N TRP A 373 13.76 1.27 13.13
CA TRP A 373 12.61 2.18 13.17
C TRP A 373 11.31 1.62 12.56
N LEU A 374 11.36 0.48 11.83
CA LEU A 374 10.15 -0.22 11.36
C LEU A 374 9.48 -1.03 12.46
N ASP A 375 10.15 -1.34 13.57
CA ASP A 375 9.59 -2.14 14.66
C ASP A 375 8.34 -1.47 15.24
N ALA A 376 7.23 -2.20 15.27
CA ALA A 376 5.94 -1.70 15.76
C ALA A 376 5.94 -1.38 17.26
N HIS A 377 6.89 -1.92 18.05
CA HIS A 377 7.05 -1.61 19.47
C HIS A 377 7.38 -0.12 19.73
N ARG A 378 7.85 0.63 18.70
CA ARG A 378 8.03 2.08 18.80
C ARG A 378 6.77 2.82 19.25
N LEU A 379 5.56 2.32 18.88
CA LEU A 379 4.29 2.93 19.30
C LEU A 379 3.96 2.69 20.77
N GLU A 380 4.52 1.68 21.39
CA GLU A 380 4.32 1.37 22.82
C GLU A 380 5.16 2.32 23.70
N ALA A 381 6.37 2.64 23.25
CA ALA A 381 7.25 3.59 23.92
C ALA A 381 6.65 5.02 23.93
N GLN A 382 5.92 5.42 22.90
CA GLN A 382 5.26 6.73 22.83
C GLN A 382 4.07 6.87 23.78
N GLN A 383 3.32 5.79 24.05
CA GLN A 383 2.19 5.80 24.98
C GLN A 383 2.63 5.91 26.44
N SER A 384 3.83 5.45 26.79
CA SER A 384 4.39 5.52 28.14
C SER A 384 4.98 6.90 28.50
N THR A 385 5.11 7.81 27.54
CA THR A 385 5.70 9.16 27.72
C THR A 385 4.67 10.29 27.71
N THR A 386 3.38 9.98 27.54
CA THR A 386 2.31 10.97 27.70
C THR A 386 1.85 10.94 29.16
N PRO A 387 2.05 12.05 29.95
CA PRO A 387 1.72 12.11 31.37
C PRO A 387 0.22 12.10 31.63
#